data_3739ec76dba5ec3aaa5580c14362567b
#
_entry.id   3739ec76dba5ec3aaa5580c14362567b
#
_cell.length_a   1.000
_cell.length_b   1.000
_cell.length_c   1.000
_cell.angle_alpha   90.00
_cell.angle_beta   90.00
_cell.angle_gamma   90.00
#
_symmetry.space_group_name_H-M   'P 1'
#
loop_
_entity.id
_entity.type
_entity.pdbx_description
1 polymer ?
#
loop_
_entity_poly.entity_id
_entity_poly.type
_entity_poly.pdbx_seq_one_letter_code
_entity_poly.pdbx_strand_id
1 'polypeptide(L)'
;VIVTAANSGSLGPLNKGSLLSPVVGTILPGSGGTAENAKDNSKNPGLVYATTRGAQVIAPSDSRVLFAGPYHKSGQVLILEITTGYDLVLAGLGRVTVRPNDELLAGEPVGNMPAEGPSPIERLYFELRENGHGLDPRPWLSLELRKAKGT
;
A
#
# COMPACT_ATOMS: atom_id res chain seq x y z
N VAL A 1 1.03 -13.91 -20.99
CA VAL A 1 0.70 -14.64 -20.44
C VAL A 1 -0.60 -14.83 -19.70
N ILE A 2 -0.80 -16.00 -19.39
CA ILE A 2 -2.00 -16.45 -18.83
C ILE A 2 -2.37 -15.76 -17.60
N VAL A 3 -1.39 -15.41 -16.92
CA VAL A 3 -1.58 -14.71 -15.70
C VAL A 3 -2.38 -13.47 -15.89
N THR A 4 -2.12 -12.79 -16.97
CA THR A 4 -2.82 -11.56 -17.22
C THR A 4 -4.29 -11.80 -17.36
N ALA A 5 -4.62 -12.81 -18.06
CA ALA A 5 -6.01 -13.11 -18.28
C ALA A 5 -6.67 -13.42 -16.95
N ALA A 6 -5.99 -14.11 -16.12
CA ALA A 6 -6.55 -14.44 -14.84
C ALA A 6 -6.77 -13.19 -14.03
N ASN A 7 -5.92 -12.22 -14.22
CA ASN A 7 -6.03 -11.04 -13.41
C ASN A 7 -7.08 -10.10 -13.89
N SER A 8 -7.49 -10.23 -15.09
CA SER A 8 -8.26 -9.19 -15.66
C SER A 8 -9.62 -9.12 -15.08
N GLY A 9 -10.13 -9.85 -14.41
CA GLY A 9 -11.40 -9.57 -13.90
C GLY A 9 -11.90 -10.66 -13.01
N SER A 10 -11.21 -11.69 -13.00
CA SER A 10 -11.68 -12.78 -12.23
C SER A 10 -10.75 -13.00 -11.10
N LEU A 11 -10.39 -11.91 -10.49
CA LEU A 11 -9.54 -11.99 -9.33
C LEU A 11 -10.28 -12.73 -8.27
N GLY A 12 -9.66 -13.72 -7.73
CA GLY A 12 -10.27 -14.48 -6.68
C GLY A 12 -10.32 -13.68 -5.39
N PRO A 13 -10.78 -14.29 -4.33
CA PRO A 13 -10.83 -13.60 -3.05
C PRO A 13 -9.41 -13.27 -2.60
N LEU A 14 -9.31 -12.19 -1.87
CA LEU A 14 -8.04 -11.79 -1.33
C LEU A 14 -7.61 -12.77 -0.25
N ASN A 15 -6.38 -13.24 -0.34
CA ASN A 15 -5.87 -14.21 0.61
C ASN A 15 -4.97 -13.55 1.62
N LYS A 16 -5.12 -13.92 2.86
CA LYS A 16 -4.25 -13.42 3.91
C LYS A 16 -2.84 -13.91 3.64
N GLY A 17 -1.88 -13.02 3.87
CA GLY A 17 -0.49 -13.36 3.64
C GLY A 17 -0.03 -13.13 2.21
N SER A 18 -0.85 -12.55 1.36
CA SER A 18 -0.53 -12.40 -0.03
C SER A 18 0.03 -11.04 -0.42
N LEU A 19 -0.05 -10.06 0.43
CA LEU A 19 0.39 -8.71 0.07
C LEU A 19 1.84 -8.50 0.44
N LEU A 20 2.59 -7.91 -0.48
CA LEU A 20 3.97 -7.50 -0.21
C LEU A 20 3.94 -6.19 0.54
N SER A 21 4.94 -5.96 1.38
CA SER A 21 5.09 -4.64 1.98
C SER A 21 5.41 -3.63 0.88
N PRO A 22 4.75 -2.49 0.89
CA PRO A 22 4.94 -1.54 -0.21
C PRO A 22 6.29 -0.85 -0.20
N VAL A 23 7.00 -0.87 0.92
CA VAL A 23 8.27 -0.18 1.04
C VAL A 23 9.10 -0.93 2.07
N VAL A 24 10.41 -0.82 1.95
CA VAL A 24 11.31 -1.39 2.95
C VAL A 24 11.36 -0.42 4.12
N GLY A 25 10.91 -0.87 5.27
CA GLY A 25 10.86 0.00 6.43
C GLY A 25 10.25 -0.71 7.61
N THR A 26 10.03 0.06 8.66
CA THR A 26 9.52 -0.46 9.93
C THR A 26 8.09 0.01 10.11
N ILE A 27 7.22 -0.90 10.50
CA ILE A 27 5.86 -0.52 10.82
C ILE A 27 5.88 0.17 12.17
N LEU A 28 5.35 1.38 12.22
CA LEU A 28 5.39 2.15 13.46
C LEU A 28 4.41 1.59 14.47
N PRO A 29 4.82 1.52 15.74
CA PRO A 29 3.92 1.05 16.79
C PRO A 29 2.71 1.98 16.87
N GLY A 30 1.57 1.40 17.14
CA GLY A 30 0.37 2.17 17.28
C GLY A 30 -0.37 2.43 15.99
N SER A 31 0.25 2.12 14.85
CA SER A 31 -0.47 2.25 13.59
C SER A 31 -1.21 0.95 13.32
N GLY A 32 -2.25 1.04 12.52
CA GLY A 32 -3.10 -0.11 12.27
C GLY A 32 -4.11 -0.29 13.37
N GLY A 33 -4.85 -1.36 13.26
CA GLY A 33 -5.81 -1.69 14.29
C GLY A 33 -7.23 -1.65 13.76
N THR A 34 -8.16 -2.03 14.62
CA THR A 34 -9.54 -2.07 14.24
C THR A 34 -10.25 -0.87 14.84
N ALA A 35 -11.48 -0.68 14.42
CA ALA A 35 -12.28 0.39 14.96
C ALA A 35 -12.44 0.25 16.46
N GLU A 36 -12.38 -0.96 16.95
CA GLU A 36 -12.52 -1.20 18.37
C GLU A 36 -11.36 -0.64 19.15
N ASN A 37 -10.19 -0.68 18.55
CA ASN A 37 -9.01 -0.16 19.21
C ASN A 37 -8.87 1.32 19.02
N ALA A 38 -9.66 1.88 18.17
CA ALA A 38 -9.54 3.27 17.84
C ALA A 38 -10.36 4.08 18.83
N LYS A 39 -9.67 4.68 19.75
CA LYS A 39 -10.36 5.42 20.75
C LYS A 39 -10.84 6.77 20.31
N ASP A 40 -10.26 7.32 19.35
CA ASP A 40 -10.73 8.59 18.89
C ASP A 40 -11.20 8.45 17.47
N ASN A 41 -11.87 9.44 17.01
CA ASN A 41 -12.55 9.35 15.76
C ASN A 41 -11.75 9.57 14.54
N SER A 42 -10.53 9.91 14.69
CA SER A 42 -9.72 10.16 13.52
C SER A 42 -9.04 8.92 13.06
N LYS A 43 -9.54 7.78 13.41
CA LYS A 43 -8.82 6.63 13.18
C LYS A 43 -8.71 6.19 11.85
N ASN A 44 -7.50 6.00 11.45
CA ASN A 44 -7.19 5.34 10.21
C ASN A 44 -6.63 3.99 10.56
N PRO A 45 -7.24 2.92 10.12
CA PRO A 45 -6.76 1.59 10.48
C PRO A 45 -5.51 1.19 9.73
N GLY A 46 -5.04 2.03 8.83
CA GLY A 46 -3.88 1.69 8.03
C GLY A 46 -2.59 1.68 8.81
N LEU A 47 -1.59 1.05 8.23
CA LEU A 47 -0.26 0.98 8.81
C LEU A 47 0.54 2.18 8.38
N VAL A 48 1.47 2.60 9.23
CA VAL A 48 2.42 3.63 8.87
C VAL A 48 3.80 2.99 8.89
N TYR A 49 4.49 3.08 7.76
CA TYR A 49 5.85 2.59 7.64
C TYR A 49 6.81 3.76 7.78
N ALA A 50 7.83 3.57 8.60
CA ALA A 50 8.94 4.52 8.64
C ALA A 50 10.00 4.00 7.68
N THR A 51 10.42 4.83 6.75
CA THR A 51 11.37 4.43 5.73
C THR A 51 12.30 5.59 5.44
N THR A 52 13.18 5.44 4.47
CA THR A 52 14.16 6.48 4.18
C THR A 52 13.70 7.35 3.03
N ARG A 53 14.28 8.54 2.93
CA ARG A 53 13.98 9.44 1.83
C ARG A 53 14.34 8.76 0.52
N GLY A 54 13.49 8.94 -0.48
CA GLY A 54 13.73 8.39 -1.80
C GLY A 54 13.49 6.91 -1.93
N ALA A 55 13.04 6.24 -0.87
CA ALA A 55 12.83 4.80 -0.90
C ALA A 55 11.84 4.43 -2.00
N GLN A 56 12.10 3.34 -2.67
CA GLN A 56 11.23 2.87 -3.74
C GLN A 56 9.97 2.26 -3.17
N VAL A 57 8.84 2.59 -3.77
CA VAL A 57 7.55 2.02 -3.39
C VAL A 57 7.12 1.06 -4.49
N ILE A 58 6.63 -0.10 -4.11
CA ILE A 58 6.22 -1.13 -5.06
C ILE A 58 4.75 -1.48 -4.88
N ALA A 59 4.17 -2.09 -5.91
CA ALA A 59 2.81 -2.57 -5.84
C ALA A 59 2.75 -3.78 -4.92
N PRO A 60 1.91 -3.77 -3.89
CA PRO A 60 1.84 -4.91 -2.99
C PRO A 60 1.20 -6.15 -3.61
N SER A 61 0.50 -6.00 -4.72
CA SER A 61 -0.20 -7.10 -5.35
C SER A 61 -0.44 -6.75 -6.80
N ASP A 62 -0.79 -7.76 -7.58
CA ASP A 62 -1.29 -7.50 -8.92
C ASP A 62 -2.49 -6.60 -8.76
N SER A 63 -2.57 -5.55 -9.57
CA SER A 63 -3.57 -4.53 -9.32
C SER A 63 -3.77 -3.64 -10.52
N ARG A 64 -4.77 -2.78 -10.45
CA ARG A 64 -5.01 -1.77 -11.45
C ARG A 64 -5.09 -0.43 -10.75
N VAL A 65 -4.47 0.58 -11.33
CA VAL A 65 -4.43 1.90 -10.72
C VAL A 65 -5.78 2.58 -10.89
N LEU A 66 -6.37 2.99 -9.78
CA LEU A 66 -7.61 3.74 -9.80
C LEU A 66 -7.35 5.24 -9.69
N PHE A 67 -6.36 5.64 -8.92
CA PHE A 67 -6.05 7.04 -8.72
C PHE A 67 -4.56 7.19 -8.49
N ALA A 68 -3.98 8.23 -9.05
CA ALA A 68 -2.56 8.54 -8.85
C ALA A 68 -2.40 10.04 -8.94
N GLY A 69 -1.99 10.67 -7.86
CA GLY A 69 -1.78 12.11 -7.86
C GLY A 69 -1.81 12.72 -6.49
N PRO A 70 -1.68 14.03 -6.42
CA PRO A 70 -1.70 14.72 -5.13
C PRO A 70 -3.10 14.72 -4.54
N TYR A 71 -3.16 14.65 -3.23
CA TYR A 71 -4.44 14.66 -2.56
C TYR A 71 -4.34 15.43 -1.25
N HIS A 72 -4.84 16.65 -1.25
CA HIS A 72 -4.84 17.50 -0.07
C HIS A 72 -3.46 17.59 0.56
N LYS A 73 -3.36 17.32 1.85
CA LYS A 73 -2.08 17.40 2.55
C LYS A 73 -1.39 16.06 2.66
N SER A 74 -1.91 15.06 1.98
CA SER A 74 -1.37 13.71 2.10
C SER A 74 -0.22 13.41 1.15
N GLY A 75 0.24 14.42 0.42
CA GLY A 75 1.26 14.19 -0.59
C GLY A 75 0.68 13.48 -1.78
N GLN A 76 1.50 12.71 -2.46
CA GLN A 76 1.00 11.91 -3.58
C GLN A 76 0.32 10.68 -3.03
N VAL A 77 -0.82 10.34 -3.62
CA VAL A 77 -1.61 9.20 -3.18
C VAL A 77 -1.82 8.27 -4.37
N LEU A 78 -1.77 6.99 -4.09
CA LEU A 78 -1.98 5.96 -5.08
C LEU A 78 -3.06 5.02 -4.56
N ILE A 79 -4.09 4.79 -5.37
CA ILE A 79 -5.15 3.85 -5.00
C ILE A 79 -5.16 2.74 -6.04
N LEU A 80 -5.07 1.51 -5.57
CA LEU A 80 -4.98 0.33 -6.43
C LEU A 80 -6.14 -0.61 -6.14
N GLU A 81 -6.78 -1.08 -7.20
CA GLU A 81 -7.79 -2.11 -7.05
C GLU A 81 -7.10 -3.46 -7.19
N ILE A 82 -7.24 -4.33 -6.18
CA ILE A 82 -6.56 -5.61 -6.21
C ILE A 82 -7.50 -6.77 -6.49
N THR A 83 -8.76 -6.61 -6.12
CA THR A 83 -9.80 -7.55 -6.53
C THR A 83 -11.12 -6.82 -6.29
N THR A 84 -12.20 -7.38 -6.79
CA THR A 84 -13.48 -6.71 -6.67
C THR A 84 -13.79 -6.39 -5.21
N GLY A 85 -14.01 -5.11 -4.95
CA GLY A 85 -14.34 -4.66 -3.61
C GLY A 85 -13.16 -4.39 -2.70
N TYR A 86 -11.93 -4.67 -3.16
CA TYR A 86 -10.76 -4.46 -2.32
C TYR A 86 -9.78 -3.49 -2.99
N ASP A 87 -9.46 -2.43 -2.29
CA ASP A 87 -8.51 -1.42 -2.77
C ASP A 87 -7.40 -1.23 -1.77
N LEU A 88 -6.24 -0.84 -2.27
CA LEU A 88 -5.12 -0.44 -1.43
C LEU A 88 -4.92 1.05 -1.59
N VAL A 89 -4.65 1.74 -0.49
CA VAL A 89 -4.35 3.16 -0.49
C VAL A 89 -2.94 3.35 0.02
N LEU A 90 -2.12 4.04 -0.77
CA LEU A 90 -0.76 4.39 -0.38
C LEU A 90 -0.67 5.90 -0.40
N ALA A 91 -0.29 6.50 0.72
CA ALA A 91 -0.24 7.95 0.83
C ALA A 91 1.09 8.38 1.41
N GLY A 92 1.56 9.54 0.95
CA GLY A 92 2.83 10.06 1.42
C GLY A 92 3.96 9.93 0.44
N LEU A 93 3.68 9.47 -0.78
CA LEU A 93 4.72 9.35 -1.78
C LEU A 93 5.18 10.73 -2.22
N GLY A 94 6.42 10.81 -2.64
CA GLY A 94 6.94 12.03 -3.22
C GLY A 94 6.74 12.04 -4.71
N ARG A 95 6.72 10.87 -5.33
CA ARG A 95 6.61 10.76 -6.78
C ARG A 95 5.87 9.49 -7.12
N VAL A 96 4.94 9.58 -8.04
CA VAL A 96 4.19 8.43 -8.54
C VAL A 96 4.51 8.30 -10.03
N THR A 97 4.86 7.09 -10.46
CA THR A 97 5.30 6.87 -11.83
C THR A 97 4.30 6.09 -12.65
N VAL A 98 3.14 5.80 -12.10
CA VAL A 98 2.09 5.06 -12.81
C VAL A 98 0.88 5.95 -12.97
N ARG A 99 -0.05 5.55 -13.82
CA ARG A 99 -1.23 6.34 -14.17
C ARG A 99 -2.49 5.54 -13.97
N PRO A 100 -3.62 6.22 -13.84
CA PRO A 100 -4.89 5.52 -13.74
C PRO A 100 -5.07 4.55 -14.90
N ASN A 101 -5.62 3.41 -14.61
CA ASN A 101 -5.88 2.31 -15.51
C ASN A 101 -4.67 1.47 -15.88
N ASP A 102 -3.48 1.83 -15.41
CA ASP A 102 -2.33 0.95 -15.59
C ASP A 102 -2.56 -0.34 -14.83
N GLU A 103 -2.11 -1.44 -15.40
CA GLU A 103 -2.15 -2.73 -14.75
C GLU A 103 -0.76 -3.03 -14.23
N LEU A 104 -0.69 -3.46 -12.98
CA LEU A 104 0.58 -3.66 -12.30
C LEU A 104 0.69 -5.09 -11.81
N LEU A 105 1.92 -5.57 -11.79
CA LEU A 105 2.22 -6.86 -11.16
C LEU A 105 2.77 -6.60 -9.77
N ALA A 106 2.56 -7.55 -8.88
CA ALA A 106 3.11 -7.46 -7.54
C ALA A 106 4.62 -7.23 -7.63
N GLY A 107 5.09 -6.27 -6.85
CA GLY A 107 6.52 -5.95 -6.84
C GLY A 107 6.94 -4.90 -7.83
N GLU A 108 6.06 -4.49 -8.72
CA GLU A 108 6.41 -3.52 -9.73
C GLU A 108 6.56 -2.14 -9.11
N PRO A 109 7.62 -1.38 -9.45
CA PRO A 109 7.79 -0.05 -8.88
C PRO A 109 6.66 0.90 -9.27
N VAL A 110 6.17 1.66 -8.33
CA VAL A 110 5.09 2.60 -8.59
C VAL A 110 5.46 4.03 -8.22
N GLY A 111 6.59 4.23 -7.56
CA GLY A 111 7.01 5.57 -7.20
C GLY A 111 8.08 5.53 -6.14
N ASN A 112 8.32 6.70 -5.55
CA ASN A 112 9.35 6.85 -4.53
C ASN A 112 8.84 7.74 -3.42
N MET A 113 9.40 7.54 -2.24
CA MET A 113 9.16 8.44 -1.14
C MET A 113 9.81 9.78 -1.44
N PRO A 114 9.43 10.85 -0.72
CA PRO A 114 10.06 12.16 -0.95
C PRO A 114 11.56 12.06 -0.84
N ALA A 115 12.26 12.75 -1.74
CA ALA A 115 13.72 12.73 -1.77
C ALA A 115 14.30 13.73 -0.81
N GLU A 116 13.51 14.72 -0.42
CA GLU A 116 13.98 15.78 0.46
C GLU A 116 12.95 16.06 1.53
N GLY A 117 13.40 16.53 2.66
CA GLY A 117 12.50 16.87 3.73
C GLY A 117 13.28 17.19 4.98
N PRO A 118 12.58 17.64 6.02
CA PRO A 118 13.24 18.05 7.26
C PRO A 118 13.80 16.88 8.06
N SER A 119 13.37 15.68 7.75
CA SER A 119 13.82 14.50 8.49
C SER A 119 14.34 13.47 7.53
N PRO A 120 15.34 12.66 7.93
CA PRO A 120 15.78 11.56 7.08
C PRO A 120 14.79 10.42 7.03
N ILE A 121 13.78 10.48 7.89
CA ILE A 121 12.75 9.44 7.94
C ILE A 121 11.49 9.94 7.29
N GLU A 122 10.94 9.14 6.39
CA GLU A 122 9.68 9.45 5.76
C GLU A 122 8.64 8.42 6.19
N ARG A 123 7.38 8.78 6.07
CA ARG A 123 6.32 7.89 6.47
C ARG A 123 5.39 7.61 5.33
N LEU A 124 5.13 6.34 5.11
CA LEU A 124 4.18 5.89 4.10
C LEU A 124 2.98 5.30 4.80
N TYR A 125 1.80 5.81 4.48
CA TYR A 125 0.56 5.30 5.01
C TYR A 125 0.03 4.24 4.04
N PHE A 126 -0.38 3.09 4.56
CA PHE A 126 -0.81 1.96 3.76
C PHE A 126 -2.10 1.40 4.34
N GLU A 127 -3.16 1.43 3.57
CA GLU A 127 -4.47 1.01 4.04
C GLU A 127 -5.08 0.02 3.06
N LEU A 128 -5.75 -1.00 3.60
CA LEU A 128 -6.55 -1.92 2.80
C LEU A 128 -8.00 -1.54 3.01
N ARG A 129 -8.77 -1.45 1.93
CA ARG A 129 -10.19 -1.14 2.02
C ARG A 129 -11.01 -2.25 1.43
N GLU A 130 -12.04 -2.62 2.16
CA GLU A 130 -13.02 -3.59 1.68
C GLU A 130 -14.32 -2.86 1.54
N ASN A 131 -14.81 -2.72 0.32
CA ASN A 131 -16.06 -2.00 0.03
C ASN A 131 -16.11 -0.64 0.69
N GLY A 132 -14.99 0.07 0.65
CA GLY A 132 -14.91 1.41 1.19
C GLY A 132 -14.58 1.49 2.66
N HIS A 133 -14.50 0.38 3.35
CA HIS A 133 -14.17 0.37 4.77
C HIS A 133 -12.72 0.02 4.99
N GLY A 134 -12.03 0.85 5.76
CA GLY A 134 -10.62 0.62 6.02
C GLY A 134 -10.39 -0.56 6.93
N LEU A 135 -9.36 -1.31 6.64
CA LEU A 135 -8.94 -2.45 7.44
C LEU A 135 -7.45 -2.33 7.72
N ASP A 136 -7.03 -2.99 8.79
CA ASP A 136 -5.61 -3.11 9.11
C ASP A 136 -5.02 -4.13 8.13
N PRO A 137 -4.04 -3.75 7.32
CA PRO A 137 -3.51 -4.69 6.31
C PRO A 137 -2.61 -5.78 6.87
N ARG A 138 -2.21 -5.70 8.14
CA ARG A 138 -1.23 -6.66 8.67
C ARG A 138 -1.57 -8.13 8.44
N PRO A 139 -2.82 -8.58 8.64
CA PRO A 139 -3.10 -10.00 8.42
C PRO A 139 -2.89 -10.44 6.98
N TRP A 140 -2.89 -9.50 6.03
CA TRP A 140 -2.73 -9.86 4.62
C TRP A 140 -1.30 -9.74 4.14
N LEU A 141 -0.38 -9.23 4.98
CA LEU A 141 1.01 -9.07 4.57
C LEU A 141 1.74 -10.39 4.52
N SER A 142 2.66 -10.49 3.59
CA SER A 142 3.48 -11.67 3.41
C SER A 142 4.67 -11.62 4.37
N LEU A 143 4.60 -12.38 5.44
CA LEU A 143 5.68 -12.41 6.40
C LEU A 143 6.90 -13.14 5.87
N GLU A 144 6.67 -14.15 5.06
CA GLU A 144 7.77 -14.89 4.48
C GLU A 144 8.68 -14.04 3.66
N LEU A 145 8.09 -13.20 2.84
CA LEU A 145 8.89 -12.33 2.00
C LEU A 145 9.72 -11.38 2.84
N ARG A 146 9.14 -10.87 3.92
CA ARG A 146 9.86 -9.96 4.78
C ARG A 146 11.06 -10.64 5.42
N LYS A 147 10.89 -11.88 5.84
CA LYS A 147 11.99 -12.61 6.44
C LYS A 147 13.09 -12.83 5.44
N ALA A 148 12.74 -13.20 4.24
CA ALA A 148 13.74 -13.40 3.21
C ALA A 148 14.55 -12.15 2.98
N LYS A 149 13.90 -11.01 2.98
CA LYS A 149 14.62 -9.77 2.77
C LYS A 149 15.45 -9.39 3.97
N GLY A 150 15.03 -9.79 5.14
CA GLY A 150 15.75 -9.46 6.33
C GLY A 150 17.01 -10.23 6.52
N THR A 151 17.19 -11.29 5.77
CA THR A 151 18.44 -12.01 5.83
C THR A 151 19.42 -11.50 4.81
#